data_a9a4a9fec6afef4d20afe1742c36b618
#
_entry.id   a9a4a9fec6afef4d20afe1742c36b618
#
_cell.length_a   1.000
_cell.length_b   1.000
_cell.length_c   1.000
_cell.angle_alpha   90.00
_cell.angle_beta   90.00
_cell.angle_gamma   90.00
#
_symmetry.space_group_name_H-M   'P 1'
#
loop_
_entity.id
_entity.type
_entity.pdbx_description
1 polymer ?
#
loop_
_entity_poly.entity_id
_entity_poly.type
_entity_poly.pdbx_seq_one_letter_code
_entity_poly.pdbx_strand_id
1 'polypeptide(L)'
;MAAIAVVAHSRKSLGGGLPELREILTREGVTDPLWYEVSKSRRAPSCARRAAAKGADVVFVWGGDGTVQRCIDALAGTDTAVAILPAGTANLLAANLGIPHDLSQAVRVGLHGDRRRLDTGSVNGERFTVMAGAGFDARMISDADRGMKDRLGRAAYVITGIRNLGARGVKATVKVDGTPFYQGKVSCVLAANVGKILGGIEAFPEARPDDGRLELGVVTAGNPVQWARTFARLARGQAAVSPFVKVTQGKKFSIRFGQKVRYELDGGARPASKKLRIKVRPGSVTVCVPSGRRE
;
A
#
# COMPACT_ATOMS: atom_id res chain seq x y z
N MET A 1 -22.42 -0.08 -22.55
CA MET A 1 -21.13 -0.59 -22.04
C MET A 1 -20.52 0.46 -21.12
N ALA A 2 -19.79 0.05 -20.09
CA ALA A 2 -19.08 0.98 -19.22
C ALA A 2 -18.01 1.75 -20.01
N ALA A 3 -17.86 3.04 -19.77
CA ALA A 3 -16.81 3.84 -20.37
C ALA A 3 -15.46 3.51 -19.71
N ILE A 4 -14.52 3.02 -20.50
CA ILE A 4 -13.25 2.50 -20.03
C ILE A 4 -12.11 3.46 -20.32
N ALA A 5 -11.22 3.65 -19.34
CA ALA A 5 -9.96 4.33 -19.54
C ALA A 5 -8.79 3.45 -19.08
N VAL A 6 -7.62 3.64 -19.67
CA VAL A 6 -6.35 2.99 -19.31
C VAL A 6 -5.34 4.08 -18.97
N VAL A 7 -4.72 3.97 -17.79
CA VAL A 7 -3.57 4.78 -17.37
C VAL A 7 -2.39 3.85 -17.18
N ALA A 8 -1.49 3.81 -18.16
CA ALA A 8 -0.38 2.87 -18.23
C ALA A 8 0.96 3.53 -17.92
N HIS A 9 1.75 2.91 -17.01
CA HIS A 9 3.14 3.28 -16.81
C HIS A 9 4.04 2.56 -17.82
N SER A 10 4.48 3.23 -18.87
CA SER A 10 5.18 2.66 -20.04
C SER A 10 6.48 1.88 -19.74
N ARG A 11 7.06 2.06 -18.54
CA ARG A 11 8.27 1.34 -18.10
C ARG A 11 7.97 0.10 -17.25
N LYS A 12 6.72 -0.29 -17.15
CA LYS A 12 6.28 -1.47 -16.40
C LYS A 12 5.72 -2.49 -17.36
N SER A 13 5.89 -3.77 -17.03
CA SER A 13 5.41 -4.88 -17.84
C SER A 13 4.64 -5.89 -17.00
N LEU A 14 3.67 -6.52 -17.64
CA LEU A 14 2.88 -7.64 -17.13
C LEU A 14 2.48 -8.46 -18.37
N GLY A 15 2.67 -9.79 -18.36
CA GLY A 15 2.43 -10.63 -19.53
C GLY A 15 3.18 -10.13 -20.76
N GLY A 16 2.56 -10.15 -21.93
CA GLY A 16 3.08 -9.66 -23.21
C GLY A 16 3.04 -8.12 -23.37
N GLY A 17 2.79 -7.38 -22.29
CA GLY A 17 2.87 -5.91 -22.29
C GLY A 17 1.59 -5.21 -22.75
N LEU A 18 1.75 -3.92 -23.11
CA LEU A 18 0.62 -3.09 -23.53
C LEU A 18 -0.03 -3.55 -24.84
N PRO A 19 0.70 -4.15 -25.80
CA PRO A 19 0.06 -4.75 -26.98
C PRO A 19 -0.94 -5.85 -26.60
N GLU A 20 -0.54 -6.80 -25.76
CA GLU A 20 -1.43 -7.86 -25.28
C GLU A 20 -2.63 -7.31 -24.51
N LEU A 21 -2.42 -6.27 -23.70
CA LEU A 21 -3.52 -5.58 -23.00
C LEU A 21 -4.57 -5.05 -24.00
N ARG A 22 -4.13 -4.43 -25.11
CA ARG A 22 -5.05 -3.94 -26.14
C ARG A 22 -5.84 -5.07 -26.80
N GLU A 23 -5.16 -6.18 -27.13
CA GLU A 23 -5.80 -7.36 -27.70
C GLU A 23 -6.83 -7.98 -26.76
N ILE A 24 -6.51 -8.11 -25.46
CA ILE A 24 -7.43 -8.63 -24.45
C ILE A 24 -8.65 -7.72 -24.33
N LEU A 25 -8.45 -6.39 -24.20
CA LEU A 25 -9.54 -5.43 -24.11
C LEU A 25 -10.46 -5.51 -25.36
N THR A 26 -9.89 -5.60 -26.55
CA THR A 26 -10.66 -5.76 -27.80
C THR A 26 -11.48 -7.05 -27.82
N ARG A 27 -10.88 -8.17 -27.41
CA ARG A 27 -11.58 -9.47 -27.27
C ARG A 27 -12.73 -9.44 -26.25
N GLU A 28 -12.58 -8.64 -25.19
CA GLU A 28 -13.62 -8.43 -24.17
C GLU A 28 -14.63 -7.33 -24.58
N GLY A 29 -14.59 -6.85 -25.83
CA GLY A 29 -15.54 -5.88 -26.39
C GLY A 29 -15.23 -4.42 -26.12
N VAL A 30 -14.06 -4.10 -25.55
CA VAL A 30 -13.60 -2.71 -25.32
C VAL A 30 -12.75 -2.26 -26.49
N THR A 31 -13.37 -1.59 -27.47
CA THR A 31 -12.72 -1.24 -28.74
C THR A 31 -12.07 0.14 -28.77
N ASP A 32 -12.56 1.10 -27.97
CA ASP A 32 -12.05 2.49 -27.95
C ASP A 32 -11.93 3.03 -26.51
N PRO A 33 -11.02 2.47 -25.68
CA PRO A 33 -10.78 3.01 -24.36
C PRO A 33 -10.01 4.33 -24.41
N LEU A 34 -10.31 5.25 -23.50
CA LEU A 34 -9.45 6.41 -23.29
C LEU A 34 -8.06 5.94 -22.86
N TRP A 35 -7.02 6.21 -23.65
CA TRP A 35 -5.69 5.65 -23.44
C TRP A 35 -4.65 6.71 -23.08
N TYR A 36 -4.00 6.54 -21.91
CA TYR A 36 -2.98 7.44 -21.40
C TYR A 36 -1.72 6.66 -21.01
N GLU A 37 -0.59 7.00 -21.60
CA GLU A 37 0.71 6.44 -21.22
C GLU A 37 1.57 7.48 -20.49
N VAL A 38 2.21 7.05 -19.42
CA VAL A 38 3.09 7.90 -18.62
C VAL A 38 4.42 7.19 -18.34
N SER A 39 5.52 7.91 -18.47
CA SER A 39 6.87 7.39 -18.17
C SER A 39 7.27 7.56 -16.70
N LYS A 40 6.48 8.30 -15.93
CA LYS A 40 6.72 8.58 -14.50
C LYS A 40 5.41 8.54 -13.74
N SER A 41 5.33 7.80 -12.64
CA SER A 41 4.12 7.64 -11.81
C SER A 41 3.52 8.97 -11.35
N ARG A 42 4.32 10.02 -11.18
CA ARG A 42 3.84 11.36 -10.79
C ARG A 42 2.91 12.03 -11.82
N ARG A 43 2.89 11.54 -13.07
CA ARG A 43 1.99 12.03 -14.13
C ARG A 43 0.67 11.28 -14.19
N ALA A 44 0.59 10.08 -13.61
CA ALA A 44 -0.61 9.25 -13.62
C ALA A 44 -1.86 9.93 -13.00
N PRO A 45 -1.77 10.69 -11.90
CA PRO A 45 -2.92 11.36 -11.30
C PRO A 45 -3.67 12.30 -12.25
N SER A 46 -2.95 13.07 -13.07
CA SER A 46 -3.58 13.99 -14.03
C SER A 46 -4.33 13.25 -15.13
N CYS A 47 -3.80 12.09 -15.57
CA CYS A 47 -4.46 11.23 -16.55
C CYS A 47 -5.71 10.59 -15.96
N ALA A 48 -5.63 10.08 -14.72
CA ALA A 48 -6.76 9.48 -14.01
C ALA A 48 -7.90 10.50 -13.82
N ARG A 49 -7.59 11.72 -13.35
CA ARG A 49 -8.59 12.79 -13.25
C ARG A 49 -9.21 13.18 -14.59
N ARG A 50 -8.39 13.23 -15.65
CA ARG A 50 -8.89 13.51 -17.01
C ARG A 50 -9.82 12.41 -17.50
N ALA A 51 -9.50 11.14 -17.22
CA ALA A 51 -10.35 10.01 -17.55
C ALA A 51 -11.72 10.12 -16.84
N ALA A 52 -11.72 10.38 -15.53
CA ALA A 52 -12.94 10.58 -14.75
C ALA A 52 -13.76 11.77 -15.26
N ALA A 53 -13.11 12.92 -15.54
CA ALA A 53 -13.77 14.10 -16.09
C ALA A 53 -14.38 13.87 -17.49
N LYS A 54 -13.89 12.88 -18.25
CA LYS A 54 -14.47 12.44 -19.53
C LYS A 54 -15.52 11.35 -19.37
N GLY A 55 -15.95 11.08 -18.14
CA GLY A 55 -17.02 10.12 -17.85
C GLY A 55 -16.58 8.65 -17.83
N ALA A 56 -15.29 8.36 -17.60
CA ALA A 56 -14.87 6.97 -17.45
C ALA A 56 -15.50 6.32 -16.20
N ASP A 57 -16.22 5.23 -16.38
CA ASP A 57 -16.77 4.41 -15.29
C ASP A 57 -15.67 3.61 -14.59
N VAL A 58 -14.66 3.17 -15.35
CA VAL A 58 -13.54 2.38 -14.86
C VAL A 58 -12.23 2.90 -15.43
N VAL A 59 -11.24 3.11 -14.54
CA VAL A 59 -9.86 3.39 -14.92
C VAL A 59 -9.00 2.18 -14.63
N PHE A 60 -8.52 1.51 -15.66
CA PHE A 60 -7.48 0.50 -15.56
C PHE A 60 -6.14 1.16 -15.28
N VAL A 61 -5.51 0.80 -14.18
CA VAL A 61 -4.22 1.34 -13.77
C VAL A 61 -3.15 0.27 -13.94
N TRP A 62 -2.36 0.40 -15.01
CA TRP A 62 -1.21 -0.45 -15.30
C TRP A 62 0.04 0.11 -14.61
N GLY A 63 0.46 -0.52 -13.52
CA GLY A 63 1.63 -0.06 -12.78
C GLY A 63 1.89 -0.82 -11.50
N GLY A 64 2.91 -0.40 -10.76
CA GLY A 64 3.17 -0.87 -9.40
C GLY A 64 2.48 0.01 -8.35
N ASP A 65 2.68 -0.32 -7.06
CA ASP A 65 2.00 0.30 -5.91
C ASP A 65 2.01 1.82 -5.95
N GLY A 66 3.14 2.45 -6.27
CA GLY A 66 3.22 3.91 -6.32
C GLY A 66 2.43 4.56 -7.47
N THR A 67 2.14 3.85 -8.57
CA THR A 67 1.25 4.35 -9.64
C THR A 67 -0.19 4.17 -9.24
N VAL A 68 -0.52 2.99 -8.69
CA VAL A 68 -1.86 2.63 -8.19
C VAL A 68 -2.30 3.60 -7.10
N GLN A 69 -1.48 3.79 -6.06
CA GLN A 69 -1.74 4.71 -4.95
C GLN A 69 -2.05 6.13 -5.44
N ARG A 70 -1.27 6.64 -6.39
CA ARG A 70 -1.45 8.00 -6.94
C ARG A 70 -2.72 8.12 -7.76
N CYS A 71 -3.12 7.09 -8.52
CA CYS A 71 -4.39 7.08 -9.24
C CYS A 71 -5.57 6.98 -8.26
N ILE A 72 -5.48 6.14 -7.23
CA ILE A 72 -6.47 6.05 -6.16
C ILE A 72 -6.64 7.41 -5.45
N ASP A 73 -5.54 8.08 -5.10
CA ASP A 73 -5.62 9.42 -4.48
C ASP A 73 -6.31 10.44 -5.41
N ALA A 74 -6.06 10.34 -6.72
CA ALA A 74 -6.65 11.23 -7.72
C ALA A 74 -8.14 10.98 -7.96
N LEU A 75 -8.60 9.75 -7.81
CA LEU A 75 -9.98 9.31 -8.04
C LEU A 75 -10.80 9.19 -6.75
N ALA A 76 -10.18 9.42 -5.59
CA ALA A 76 -10.87 9.37 -4.32
C ALA A 76 -12.02 10.39 -4.26
N GLY A 77 -13.22 9.92 -3.88
CA GLY A 77 -14.43 10.74 -3.82
C GLY A 77 -15.14 10.92 -5.16
N THR A 78 -14.68 10.26 -6.24
CA THR A 78 -15.39 10.17 -7.52
C THR A 78 -16.15 8.83 -7.60
N ASP A 79 -17.07 8.72 -8.57
CA ASP A 79 -17.79 7.48 -8.86
C ASP A 79 -17.00 6.52 -9.76
N THR A 80 -15.87 6.97 -10.32
CA THR A 80 -15.00 6.19 -11.18
C THR A 80 -14.31 5.06 -10.40
N ALA A 81 -14.49 3.82 -10.83
CA ALA A 81 -13.83 2.68 -10.22
C ALA A 81 -12.39 2.51 -10.73
N VAL A 82 -11.52 1.97 -9.87
CA VAL A 82 -10.14 1.64 -10.21
C VAL A 82 -10.03 0.13 -10.46
N ALA A 83 -9.56 -0.27 -11.63
CA ALA A 83 -9.15 -1.63 -11.94
C ALA A 83 -7.62 -1.72 -11.94
N ILE A 84 -7.05 -2.59 -11.11
CA ILE A 84 -5.60 -2.69 -10.95
C ILE A 84 -5.03 -3.74 -11.88
N LEU A 85 -4.08 -3.34 -12.73
CA LEU A 85 -3.25 -4.25 -13.53
C LEU A 85 -1.85 -4.28 -12.89
N PRO A 86 -1.50 -5.35 -12.14
CA PRO A 86 -0.37 -5.35 -11.20
C PRO A 86 0.97 -5.55 -11.93
N ALA A 87 1.44 -4.52 -12.64
CA ALA A 87 2.69 -4.51 -13.41
C ALA A 87 3.93 -4.08 -12.61
N GLY A 88 3.84 -4.02 -11.28
CA GLY A 88 4.95 -3.70 -10.38
C GLY A 88 5.68 -4.92 -9.84
N THR A 89 6.61 -4.70 -8.91
CA THR A 89 7.36 -5.78 -8.26
C THR A 89 6.60 -6.36 -7.06
N ALA A 90 6.06 -5.53 -6.17
CA ALA A 90 5.40 -5.98 -4.93
C ALA A 90 3.87 -6.09 -5.09
N ASN A 91 3.24 -5.11 -5.74
CA ASN A 91 1.80 -5.05 -6.00
C ASN A 91 0.96 -5.38 -4.75
N LEU A 92 1.32 -4.75 -3.62
CA LEU A 92 0.80 -5.11 -2.29
C LEU A 92 -0.71 -4.94 -2.19
N LEU A 93 -1.26 -3.84 -2.73
CA LEU A 93 -2.70 -3.64 -2.70
C LEU A 93 -3.43 -4.71 -3.53
N ALA A 94 -2.94 -5.00 -4.74
CA ALA A 94 -3.52 -6.05 -5.59
C ALA A 94 -3.51 -7.42 -4.89
N ALA A 95 -2.37 -7.78 -4.26
CA ALA A 95 -2.22 -9.03 -3.53
C ALA A 95 -3.17 -9.14 -2.32
N ASN A 96 -3.40 -8.04 -1.58
CA ASN A 96 -4.34 -8.02 -0.46
C ASN A 96 -5.79 -8.13 -0.92
N LEU A 97 -6.12 -7.60 -2.10
CA LEU A 97 -7.46 -7.67 -2.70
C LEU A 97 -7.70 -8.97 -3.50
N GLY A 98 -6.72 -9.86 -3.58
CA GLY A 98 -6.82 -11.11 -4.34
C GLY A 98 -6.84 -10.91 -5.85
N ILE A 99 -6.39 -9.76 -6.35
CA ILE A 99 -6.32 -9.48 -7.79
C ILE A 99 -5.19 -10.32 -8.40
N PRO A 100 -5.48 -11.14 -9.44
CA PRO A 100 -4.49 -12.02 -10.06
C PRO A 100 -3.34 -11.27 -10.71
N HIS A 101 -2.15 -11.88 -10.71
CA HIS A 101 -0.98 -11.35 -11.43
C HIS A 101 -1.00 -11.71 -12.93
N ASP A 102 -1.95 -12.55 -13.36
CA ASP A 102 -2.23 -12.84 -14.76
C ASP A 102 -2.99 -11.69 -15.43
N LEU A 103 -2.55 -11.27 -16.62
CA LEU A 103 -3.08 -10.09 -17.29
C LEU A 103 -4.55 -10.29 -17.70
N SER A 104 -4.88 -11.42 -18.31
CA SER A 104 -6.25 -11.69 -18.78
C SER A 104 -7.24 -11.74 -17.61
N GLN A 105 -6.85 -12.41 -16.50
CA GLN A 105 -7.69 -12.48 -15.31
C GLN A 105 -7.83 -11.12 -14.64
N ALA A 106 -6.76 -10.33 -14.55
CA ALA A 106 -6.81 -8.98 -13.99
C ALA A 106 -7.72 -8.03 -14.81
N VAL A 107 -7.70 -8.15 -16.14
CA VAL A 107 -8.62 -7.41 -17.01
C VAL A 107 -10.06 -7.83 -16.76
N ARG A 108 -10.35 -9.14 -16.66
CA ARG A 108 -11.70 -9.64 -16.35
C ARG A 108 -12.19 -9.16 -14.98
N VAL A 109 -11.34 -9.10 -13.97
CA VAL A 109 -11.68 -8.50 -12.67
C VAL A 109 -12.07 -7.03 -12.86
N GLY A 110 -11.36 -6.29 -13.69
CA GLY A 110 -11.68 -4.89 -13.98
C GLY A 110 -13.02 -4.70 -14.70
N LEU A 111 -13.37 -5.59 -15.60
CA LEU A 111 -14.61 -5.51 -16.42
C LEU A 111 -15.83 -6.11 -15.69
N HIS A 112 -15.66 -7.27 -15.09
CA HIS A 112 -16.77 -8.11 -14.61
C HIS A 112 -16.74 -8.39 -13.11
N GLY A 113 -15.67 -7.98 -12.39
CA GLY A 113 -15.55 -8.17 -10.95
C GLY A 113 -16.45 -7.24 -10.13
N ASP A 114 -16.50 -7.49 -8.84
CA ASP A 114 -17.29 -6.70 -7.92
C ASP A 114 -16.70 -5.29 -7.74
N ARG A 115 -17.56 -4.32 -7.48
CA ARG A 115 -17.20 -2.94 -7.13
C ARG A 115 -17.20 -2.81 -5.61
N ARG A 116 -16.01 -2.73 -5.00
CA ARG A 116 -15.87 -2.63 -3.57
C ARG A 116 -15.40 -1.23 -3.17
N ARG A 117 -16.12 -0.57 -2.27
CA ARG A 117 -15.68 0.69 -1.69
C ARG A 117 -14.65 0.42 -0.62
N LEU A 118 -13.45 0.98 -0.80
CA LEU A 118 -12.34 0.80 0.11
C LEU A 118 -12.03 2.08 0.87
N ASP A 119 -11.57 1.89 2.08
CA ASP A 119 -10.96 2.92 2.89
C ASP A 119 -9.56 3.23 2.39
N THR A 120 -9.07 4.41 2.69
CA THR A 120 -7.65 4.75 2.61
C THR A 120 -7.21 5.37 3.92
N GLY A 121 -5.93 5.27 4.23
CA GLY A 121 -5.35 6.06 5.30
C GLY A 121 -4.86 7.41 4.78
N SER A 122 -4.67 8.37 5.68
CA SER A 122 -3.97 9.62 5.36
C SER A 122 -3.00 10.00 6.47
N VAL A 123 -1.80 10.48 6.12
CA VAL A 123 -0.82 11.05 7.04
C VAL A 123 -0.62 12.52 6.69
N ASN A 124 -0.90 13.41 7.62
CA ASN A 124 -0.77 14.86 7.43
C ASN A 124 -1.50 15.39 6.16
N GLY A 125 -2.56 14.70 5.72
CA GLY A 125 -3.36 15.05 4.55
C GLY A 125 -3.06 14.26 3.29
N GLU A 126 -1.90 13.62 3.17
CA GLU A 126 -1.54 12.76 2.02
C GLU A 126 -2.03 11.31 2.23
N ARG A 127 -2.65 10.71 1.21
CA ARG A 127 -3.22 9.36 1.30
C ARG A 127 -2.20 8.25 1.13
N PHE A 128 -2.51 7.12 1.74
CA PHE A 128 -1.89 5.82 1.49
C PHE A 128 -2.98 4.75 1.38
N THR A 129 -2.68 3.67 0.67
CA THR A 129 -3.63 2.59 0.39
C THR A 129 -3.29 1.31 1.16
N VAL A 130 -2.02 1.06 1.40
CA VAL A 130 -1.50 -0.14 2.07
C VAL A 130 -1.01 0.21 3.46
N MET A 131 0.02 1.05 3.57
CA MET A 131 0.65 1.33 4.85
C MET A 131 1.38 2.68 4.89
N ALA A 132 1.52 3.20 6.10
CA ALA A 132 2.39 4.31 6.44
C ALA A 132 3.33 3.91 7.57
N GLY A 133 4.63 4.13 7.40
CA GLY A 133 5.65 3.77 8.39
C GLY A 133 6.52 4.94 8.80
N ALA A 134 6.95 4.98 10.07
CA ALA A 134 7.94 5.95 10.57
C ALA A 134 8.95 5.25 11.48
N GLY A 135 10.22 5.64 11.38
CA GLY A 135 11.31 5.05 12.15
C GLY A 135 12.07 3.94 11.42
N PHE A 136 11.51 3.37 10.35
CA PHE A 136 12.30 2.62 9.39
C PHE A 136 13.18 3.59 8.61
N ASP A 137 14.47 3.31 8.50
CA ASP A 137 15.28 4.09 7.57
C ASP A 137 14.84 3.70 6.14
N ALA A 138 14.32 4.67 5.39
CA ALA A 138 13.88 4.45 3.99
C ALA A 138 15.02 3.94 3.09
N ARG A 139 16.29 4.07 3.49
CA ARG A 139 17.44 3.44 2.85
C ARG A 139 17.38 1.92 2.93
N MET A 140 16.78 1.35 3.98
CA MET A 140 16.62 -0.11 4.11
C MET A 140 15.77 -0.71 3.00
N ILE A 141 14.74 0.01 2.56
CA ILE A 141 13.85 -0.45 1.49
C ILE A 141 14.50 -0.23 0.13
N SER A 142 15.23 0.87 -0.07
CA SER A 142 15.88 1.19 -1.34
C SER A 142 17.15 0.37 -1.59
N ASP A 143 17.91 0.01 -0.57
CA ASP A 143 19.17 -0.74 -0.71
C ASP A 143 18.94 -2.25 -0.86
N ALA A 144 17.84 -2.76 -0.28
CA ALA A 144 17.39 -4.13 -0.55
C ALA A 144 16.99 -4.34 -2.03
N ASP A 145 16.57 -3.26 -2.72
CA ASP A 145 16.13 -3.32 -4.13
C ASP A 145 17.28 -3.36 -5.14
N ARG A 146 18.52 -2.99 -4.75
CA ARG A 146 19.62 -2.83 -5.70
C ARG A 146 20.67 -3.95 -5.75
N GLY A 147 20.73 -4.83 -4.81
CA GLY A 147 21.86 -5.75 -4.73
C GLY A 147 21.63 -7.20 -4.38
N MET A 148 20.47 -7.60 -3.89
CA MET A 148 20.27 -8.94 -3.32
C MET A 148 19.02 -9.69 -3.82
N LYS A 149 18.41 -9.23 -4.93
CA LYS A 149 17.18 -9.83 -5.49
C LYS A 149 17.32 -11.29 -5.92
N ASP A 150 18.50 -11.72 -6.30
CA ASP A 150 18.66 -12.97 -7.05
C ASP A 150 19.07 -14.19 -6.21
N ARG A 151 19.45 -14.04 -4.95
CA ARG A 151 20.01 -15.20 -4.19
C ARG A 151 19.41 -15.53 -2.84
N LEU A 152 18.72 -14.65 -2.14
CA LEU A 152 18.29 -14.87 -0.75
C LEU A 152 16.81 -14.58 -0.46
N GLY A 153 16.01 -14.22 -1.45
CA GLY A 153 14.55 -14.03 -1.33
C GLY A 153 14.12 -13.17 -0.13
N ARG A 154 13.00 -13.52 0.49
CA ARG A 154 12.36 -12.80 1.61
C ARG A 154 13.26 -12.65 2.84
N ALA A 155 14.18 -13.61 3.08
CA ALA A 155 15.11 -13.57 4.21
C ALA A 155 16.13 -12.44 4.10
N ALA A 156 16.53 -12.04 2.89
CA ALA A 156 17.44 -10.93 2.67
C ALA A 156 16.87 -9.58 3.10
N TYR A 157 15.56 -9.36 2.88
CA TYR A 157 14.85 -8.17 3.37
C TYR A 157 14.91 -8.04 4.89
N VAL A 158 14.73 -9.16 5.59
CA VAL A 158 14.80 -9.23 7.05
C VAL A 158 16.23 -8.96 7.55
N ILE A 159 17.24 -9.54 6.92
CA ILE A 159 18.64 -9.43 7.35
C ILE A 159 19.20 -8.03 7.09
N THR A 160 18.92 -7.42 5.95
CA THR A 160 19.34 -6.04 5.63
C THR A 160 18.65 -5.04 6.56
N GLY A 161 17.38 -5.30 6.89
CA GLY A 161 16.64 -4.59 7.92
C GLY A 161 17.35 -4.62 9.28
N ILE A 162 17.77 -5.78 9.74
CA ILE A 162 18.44 -5.97 11.03
C ILE A 162 19.81 -5.26 11.09
N ARG A 163 20.58 -5.24 10.02
CA ARG A 163 21.93 -4.64 9.99
C ARG A 163 21.93 -3.12 10.17
N ASN A 164 20.89 -2.44 9.72
CA ASN A 164 20.75 -0.98 9.82
C ASN A 164 19.94 -0.55 11.05
N LEU A 165 19.44 -1.48 11.88
CA LEU A 165 18.64 -1.23 13.07
C LEU A 165 19.45 -0.82 14.31
N GLY A 166 20.71 -0.41 14.17
CA GLY A 166 21.48 0.24 15.22
C GLY A 166 20.96 1.63 15.63
N ALA A 167 19.83 2.06 15.12
CA ALA A 167 19.20 3.31 15.48
C ALA A 167 18.66 3.24 16.90
N ARG A 168 19.23 4.02 17.81
CA ARG A 168 18.70 4.27 19.15
C ARG A 168 17.23 4.68 19.01
N GLY A 169 16.31 3.93 19.64
CA GLY A 169 14.88 4.22 19.60
C GLY A 169 14.57 5.68 19.93
N VAL A 170 13.58 6.25 19.28
CA VAL A 170 13.15 7.64 19.43
C VAL A 170 12.02 7.70 20.47
N LYS A 171 12.07 8.66 21.41
CA LYS A 171 10.93 8.90 22.30
C LYS A 171 9.70 9.27 21.48
N ALA A 172 8.58 8.61 21.76
CA ALA A 172 7.30 8.88 21.10
C ALA A 172 6.15 8.85 22.10
N THR A 173 5.13 9.64 21.80
CA THR A 173 3.81 9.58 22.45
C THR A 173 2.78 9.30 21.36
N VAL A 174 1.97 8.27 21.56
CA VAL A 174 0.93 7.81 20.64
C VAL A 174 -0.42 7.93 21.31
N LYS A 175 -1.37 8.59 20.63
CA LYS A 175 -2.78 8.64 21.01
C LYS A 175 -3.63 7.99 19.91
N VAL A 176 -4.64 7.22 20.32
CA VAL A 176 -5.62 6.58 19.45
C VAL A 176 -6.99 7.14 19.79
N ASP A 177 -7.66 7.72 18.82
CA ASP A 177 -8.99 8.35 18.97
C ASP A 177 -9.08 9.33 20.17
N GLY A 178 -7.97 10.04 20.45
CA GLY A 178 -7.84 10.97 21.54
C GLY A 178 -7.28 10.38 22.84
N THR A 179 -7.37 9.06 23.03
CA THR A 179 -6.92 8.36 24.25
C THR A 179 -5.42 8.04 24.18
N PRO A 180 -4.63 8.22 25.26
CA PRO A 180 -3.24 7.78 25.33
C PRO A 180 -3.13 6.26 25.12
N PHE A 181 -2.27 5.82 24.21
CA PHE A 181 -2.02 4.41 23.93
C PHE A 181 -0.60 3.98 24.32
N TYR A 182 0.40 4.81 23.97
CA TYR A 182 1.80 4.48 24.23
C TYR A 182 2.62 5.73 24.51
N GLN A 183 3.54 5.62 25.45
CA GLN A 183 4.57 6.61 25.72
C GLN A 183 5.88 5.91 26.05
N GLY A 184 6.94 6.20 25.31
CA GLY A 184 8.24 5.56 25.51
C GLY A 184 9.13 5.65 24.29
N LYS A 185 10.20 4.84 24.25
CA LYS A 185 11.06 4.70 23.07
C LYS A 185 10.43 3.74 22.08
N VAL A 186 10.41 4.14 20.81
CA VAL A 186 9.93 3.32 19.68
C VAL A 186 11.05 3.21 18.65
N SER A 187 11.16 2.05 18.04
CA SER A 187 12.04 1.80 16.90
C SER A 187 11.34 2.12 15.59
N CYS A 188 10.05 1.75 15.50
CA CYS A 188 9.19 2.18 14.42
C CYS A 188 7.72 2.22 14.85
N VAL A 189 6.94 2.95 14.06
CA VAL A 189 5.47 2.93 14.12
C VAL A 189 4.95 2.69 12.72
N LEU A 190 3.98 1.78 12.59
CA LEU A 190 3.41 1.35 11.33
C LEU A 190 1.89 1.45 11.42
N ALA A 191 1.27 2.22 10.52
CA ALA A 191 -0.17 2.21 10.33
C ALA A 191 -0.49 1.45 9.04
N ALA A 192 -1.47 0.56 9.08
CA ALA A 192 -1.85 -0.28 7.95
C ALA A 192 -3.36 -0.22 7.68
N ASN A 193 -3.71 -0.29 6.41
CA ASN A 193 -5.07 -0.37 5.90
C ASN A 193 -5.42 -1.80 5.45
N VAL A 194 -4.39 -2.64 5.28
CA VAL A 194 -4.50 -4.02 4.82
C VAL A 194 -3.57 -4.93 5.63
N GLY A 195 -3.87 -6.22 5.69
CA GLY A 195 -3.18 -7.16 6.56
C GLY A 195 -1.78 -7.54 6.11
N LYS A 196 -1.60 -7.76 4.80
CA LYS A 196 -0.31 -8.15 4.22
C LYS A 196 0.49 -6.92 3.85
N ILE A 197 1.67 -6.81 4.42
CA ILE A 197 2.64 -5.75 4.17
C ILE A 197 3.90 -6.36 3.53
N LEU A 198 4.93 -5.59 3.35
CA LEU A 198 6.25 -5.93 2.80
C LEU A 198 6.49 -7.44 2.51
N GLY A 199 6.61 -7.79 1.23
CA GLY A 199 6.89 -9.18 0.81
C GLY A 199 5.76 -10.19 1.09
N GLY A 200 4.52 -9.73 1.33
CA GLY A 200 3.37 -10.58 1.63
C GLY A 200 3.32 -11.11 3.06
N ILE A 201 4.12 -10.52 3.97
CA ILE A 201 4.07 -10.85 5.40
C ILE A 201 2.76 -10.33 5.99
N GLU A 202 2.00 -11.20 6.65
CA GLU A 202 0.77 -10.85 7.34
C GLU A 202 1.08 -10.25 8.71
N ALA A 203 1.17 -8.92 8.76
CA ALA A 203 1.50 -8.20 9.99
C ALA A 203 0.28 -7.85 10.82
N PHE A 204 -0.87 -7.69 10.17
CA PHE A 204 -2.14 -7.30 10.78
C PHE A 204 -3.27 -8.19 10.24
N PRO A 205 -3.43 -9.42 10.76
CA PRO A 205 -4.44 -10.38 10.26
C PRO A 205 -5.87 -9.85 10.30
N GLU A 206 -6.16 -8.96 11.26
CA GLU A 206 -7.50 -8.37 11.44
C GLU A 206 -7.78 -7.15 10.55
N ALA A 207 -6.76 -6.64 9.84
CA ALA A 207 -6.92 -5.43 9.02
C ALA A 207 -7.84 -5.67 7.83
N ARG A 208 -8.87 -4.84 7.71
CA ARG A 208 -9.84 -4.85 6.62
C ARG A 208 -9.91 -3.48 5.96
N PRO A 209 -9.75 -3.39 4.64
CA PRO A 209 -9.69 -2.10 3.96
C PRO A 209 -11.06 -1.43 3.75
N ASP A 210 -12.11 -1.88 4.45
CA ASP A 210 -13.49 -1.40 4.29
C ASP A 210 -14.30 -1.39 5.60
N ASP A 211 -13.63 -1.45 6.76
CA ASP A 211 -14.28 -1.45 8.10
C ASP A 211 -14.29 -0.06 8.78
N GLY A 212 -13.78 0.96 8.12
CA GLY A 212 -13.67 2.31 8.65
C GLY A 212 -12.60 2.48 9.70
N ARG A 213 -11.59 1.61 9.77
CA ARG A 213 -10.50 1.63 10.74
C ARG A 213 -9.14 1.44 10.07
N LEU A 214 -8.09 1.70 10.82
CA LEU A 214 -6.71 1.37 10.49
C LEU A 214 -6.08 0.64 11.65
N GLU A 215 -5.16 -0.27 11.34
CA GLU A 215 -4.28 -0.89 12.32
C GLU A 215 -3.09 0.01 12.64
N LEU A 216 -2.63 0.00 13.88
CA LEU A 216 -1.40 0.66 14.29
C LEU A 216 -0.53 -0.29 15.09
N GLY A 217 0.68 -0.54 14.59
CA GLY A 217 1.74 -1.26 15.30
C GLY A 217 2.79 -0.28 15.84
N VAL A 218 3.13 -0.42 17.11
CA VAL A 218 4.25 0.29 17.76
C VAL A 218 5.31 -0.73 18.11
N VAL A 219 6.49 -0.62 17.49
CA VAL A 219 7.61 -1.54 17.70
C VAL A 219 8.64 -0.90 18.61
N THR A 220 9.03 -1.63 19.65
CA THR A 220 9.97 -1.17 20.70
C THR A 220 11.28 -1.96 20.71
N ALA A 221 11.48 -2.92 19.76
CA ALA A 221 12.69 -3.70 19.64
C ALA A 221 13.93 -2.80 19.46
N GLY A 222 14.86 -2.82 20.42
CA GLY A 222 15.99 -1.90 20.47
C GLY A 222 17.35 -2.52 20.12
N ASN A 223 17.40 -3.84 19.87
CA ASN A 223 18.63 -4.54 19.51
C ASN A 223 18.36 -5.68 18.51
N PRO A 224 19.40 -6.20 17.83
CA PRO A 224 19.23 -7.22 16.80
C PRO A 224 18.51 -8.50 17.26
N VAL A 225 18.70 -8.93 18.48
CA VAL A 225 18.07 -10.14 19.04
C VAL A 225 16.56 -9.94 19.20
N GLN A 226 16.14 -8.79 19.71
CA GLN A 226 14.72 -8.45 19.85
C GLN A 226 14.05 -8.34 18.48
N TRP A 227 14.73 -7.77 17.50
CA TRP A 227 14.26 -7.71 16.13
C TRP A 227 14.14 -9.10 15.50
N ALA A 228 15.14 -9.96 15.65
CA ALA A 228 15.08 -11.34 15.17
C ALA A 228 13.88 -12.10 15.75
N ARG A 229 13.64 -11.97 17.06
CA ARG A 229 12.45 -12.53 17.72
C ARG A 229 11.14 -11.95 17.21
N THR A 230 11.10 -10.63 16.96
CA THR A 230 9.91 -9.95 16.41
C THR A 230 9.61 -10.45 15.00
N PHE A 231 10.63 -10.55 14.14
CA PHE A 231 10.46 -11.07 12.77
C PHE A 231 10.09 -12.54 12.73
N ALA A 232 10.68 -13.38 13.60
CA ALA A 232 10.32 -14.78 13.67
C ALA A 232 8.84 -15.00 14.06
N ARG A 233 8.29 -14.15 14.92
CA ARG A 233 6.85 -14.16 15.26
C ARG A 233 5.99 -13.60 14.16
N LEU A 234 6.42 -12.51 13.53
CA LEU A 234 5.74 -11.90 12.39
C LEU A 234 5.61 -12.90 11.23
N ALA A 235 6.68 -13.66 10.93
CA ALA A 235 6.67 -14.70 9.89
C ALA A 235 5.69 -15.86 10.17
N ARG A 236 5.30 -16.04 11.43
CA ARG A 236 4.30 -17.03 11.88
C ARG A 236 2.89 -16.43 12.05
N GLY A 237 2.65 -15.21 11.60
CA GLY A 237 1.37 -14.51 11.80
C GLY A 237 1.10 -14.10 13.27
N GLN A 238 2.12 -14.11 14.12
CA GLN A 238 2.03 -13.88 15.56
C GLN A 238 2.63 -12.52 15.98
N ALA A 239 2.51 -11.49 15.14
CA ALA A 239 3.06 -10.17 15.41
C ALA A 239 2.54 -9.57 16.72
N ALA A 240 1.25 -9.68 16.97
CA ALA A 240 0.57 -9.15 18.17
C ALA A 240 1.05 -9.80 19.48
N VAL A 241 1.58 -11.03 19.43
CA VAL A 241 2.08 -11.76 20.60
C VAL A 241 3.56 -11.41 20.92
N SER A 242 4.20 -10.57 20.11
CA SER A 242 5.56 -10.13 20.39
C SER A 242 5.59 -9.15 21.57
N PRO A 243 6.44 -9.35 22.61
CA PRO A 243 6.56 -8.39 23.71
C PRO A 243 7.14 -7.04 23.27
N PHE A 244 7.67 -6.98 22.05
CA PHE A 244 8.25 -5.78 21.45
C PHE A 244 7.31 -5.08 20.46
N VAL A 245 6.07 -5.56 20.32
CA VAL A 245 5.07 -4.98 19.43
C VAL A 245 3.79 -4.76 20.22
N LYS A 246 3.24 -3.54 20.12
CA LYS A 246 1.89 -3.23 20.59
C LYS A 246 1.04 -2.90 19.40
N VAL A 247 -0.08 -3.58 19.24
CA VAL A 247 -1.04 -3.39 18.15
C VAL A 247 -2.34 -2.81 18.70
N THR A 248 -2.95 -1.94 17.93
CA THR A 248 -4.28 -1.37 18.22
C THR A 248 -4.96 -0.97 16.93
N GLN A 249 -6.26 -0.82 16.98
CA GLN A 249 -7.13 -0.33 15.92
C GLN A 249 -7.70 1.05 16.25
N GLY A 250 -7.96 1.88 15.23
CA GLY A 250 -8.63 3.16 15.47
C GLY A 250 -8.91 3.95 14.20
N LYS A 251 -9.61 5.07 14.36
CA LYS A 251 -9.95 5.98 13.26
C LYS A 251 -8.95 7.13 13.11
N LYS A 252 -8.32 7.52 14.23
CA LYS A 252 -7.40 8.68 14.28
C LYS A 252 -6.21 8.36 15.18
N PHE A 253 -5.01 8.59 14.68
CA PHE A 253 -3.80 8.44 15.48
C PHE A 253 -3.02 9.75 15.47
N SER A 254 -2.53 10.15 16.64
CA SER A 254 -1.62 11.27 16.82
C SER A 254 -0.32 10.79 17.41
N ILE A 255 0.75 10.86 16.64
CA ILE A 255 2.08 10.41 17.03
C ILE A 255 2.97 11.64 17.13
N ARG A 256 3.62 11.83 18.29
CA ARG A 256 4.62 12.87 18.50
C ARG A 256 5.96 12.21 18.82
N PHE A 257 6.98 12.57 18.07
CA PHE A 257 8.35 12.12 18.28
C PHE A 257 9.18 13.20 18.98
N GLY A 258 10.14 12.79 19.81
CA GLY A 258 11.08 13.69 20.46
C GLY A 258 12.02 14.41 19.48
N GLN A 259 12.19 13.88 18.28
CA GLN A 259 12.98 14.46 17.18
C GLN A 259 12.26 14.30 15.86
N LYS A 260 12.76 14.93 14.79
CA LYS A 260 12.23 14.69 13.42
C LYS A 260 12.58 13.28 12.97
N VAL A 261 11.57 12.54 12.49
CA VAL A 261 11.69 11.16 11.99
C VAL A 261 11.19 11.13 10.55
N ARG A 262 11.94 10.48 9.65
CA ARG A 262 11.48 10.22 8.29
C ARG A 262 10.32 9.24 8.33
N TYR A 263 9.39 9.38 7.41
CA TYR A 263 8.27 8.46 7.25
C TYR A 263 8.05 8.13 5.78
N GLU A 264 7.26 7.12 5.53
CA GLU A 264 6.93 6.64 4.19
C GLU A 264 5.42 6.41 4.05
N LEU A 265 4.93 6.46 2.83
CA LEU A 265 3.58 6.10 2.44
C LEU A 265 3.67 5.15 1.24
N ASP A 266 3.15 3.91 1.37
CA ASP A 266 3.16 2.88 0.33
C ASP A 266 4.56 2.73 -0.33
N GLY A 267 5.63 2.69 0.49
CA GLY A 267 7.02 2.59 0.05
C GLY A 267 7.66 3.89 -0.49
N GLY A 268 6.90 4.99 -0.52
CA GLY A 268 7.42 6.30 -0.94
C GLY A 268 7.92 7.12 0.25
N ALA A 269 9.21 7.51 0.27
CA ALA A 269 9.79 8.32 1.35
C ALA A 269 9.22 9.74 1.40
N ARG A 270 9.07 10.27 2.61
CA ARG A 270 8.57 11.63 2.91
C ARG A 270 9.55 12.38 3.82
N PRO A 271 9.53 13.72 3.79
CA PRO A 271 10.34 14.55 4.66
C PRO A 271 10.14 14.22 6.13
N ALA A 272 11.20 14.41 6.94
CA ALA A 272 11.13 14.11 8.36
C ALA A 272 10.17 15.06 9.12
N SER A 273 9.37 14.50 10.01
CA SER A 273 8.39 15.21 10.84
C SER A 273 8.51 14.84 12.31
N LYS A 274 8.22 15.79 13.21
CA LYS A 274 8.05 15.51 14.65
C LYS A 274 6.65 15.01 14.99
N LYS A 275 5.67 15.19 14.08
CA LYS A 275 4.27 14.84 14.33
C LYS A 275 3.64 14.21 13.11
N LEU A 276 3.04 13.04 13.31
CA LEU A 276 2.18 12.40 12.31
C LEU A 276 0.74 12.39 12.83
N ARG A 277 -0.16 12.91 12.00
CA ARG A 277 -1.60 12.83 12.20
C ARG A 277 -2.13 11.86 11.17
N ILE A 278 -2.51 10.68 11.62
CA ILE A 278 -3.02 9.61 10.76
C ILE A 278 -4.54 9.55 10.92
N LYS A 279 -5.26 9.38 9.83
CA LYS A 279 -6.72 9.26 9.84
C LYS A 279 -7.15 8.25 8.78
N VAL A 280 -8.15 7.45 9.10
CA VAL A 280 -8.88 6.69 8.09
C VAL A 280 -9.74 7.65 7.26
N ARG A 281 -9.96 7.29 5.99
CA ARG A 281 -10.87 7.92 5.03
C ARG A 281 -11.83 6.84 4.55
N PRO A 282 -12.95 6.65 5.23
CA PRO A 282 -13.86 5.54 4.95
C PRO A 282 -14.45 5.62 3.54
N GLY A 283 -14.57 4.48 2.88
CA GLY A 283 -15.22 4.34 1.59
C GLY A 283 -14.74 5.31 0.52
N SER A 284 -13.47 5.72 0.56
CA SER A 284 -12.97 6.85 -0.21
C SER A 284 -12.72 6.56 -1.69
N VAL A 285 -12.66 5.29 -2.09
CA VAL A 285 -12.45 4.88 -3.49
C VAL A 285 -13.17 3.59 -3.80
N THR A 286 -13.67 3.46 -5.03
CA THR A 286 -14.21 2.19 -5.54
C THR A 286 -13.12 1.43 -6.29
N VAL A 287 -12.90 0.15 -5.96
CA VAL A 287 -11.92 -0.71 -6.62
C VAL A 287 -12.61 -1.97 -7.14
N CYS A 288 -12.20 -2.41 -8.33
CA CYS A 288 -12.66 -3.68 -8.90
C CYS A 288 -11.91 -4.84 -8.23
N VAL A 289 -12.64 -5.80 -7.72
CA VAL A 289 -12.09 -6.98 -7.02
C VAL A 289 -12.70 -8.26 -7.60
N PRO A 290 -12.03 -9.42 -7.45
CA PRO A 290 -12.61 -10.70 -7.88
C PRO A 290 -13.98 -10.93 -7.24
N SER A 291 -14.96 -11.39 -8.04
CA SER A 291 -16.27 -11.77 -7.53
C SER A 291 -16.19 -13.01 -6.64
N GLY A 292 -16.98 -13.07 -5.56
CA GLY A 292 -17.17 -14.30 -4.77
C GLY A 292 -16.24 -14.47 -3.57
N ARG A 293 -15.46 -13.48 -3.13
CA ARG A 293 -14.81 -13.49 -1.82
C ARG A 293 -15.46 -12.48 -0.88
N ARG A 294 -16.63 -12.84 -0.36
CA ARG A 294 -17.11 -12.34 0.92
C ARG A 294 -16.75 -13.41 1.95
N GLU A 295 -15.56 -13.31 2.55
CA GLU A 295 -15.24 -13.97 3.81
C GLU A 295 -15.45 -13.01 4.96
#